data_0009a09338ba73bc2f80fe0daaed3b9b
#
_entry.id   0009a09338ba73bc2f80fe0daaed3b9b
#
_cell.length_a   1.000
_cell.length_b   1.000
_cell.length_c   1.000
_cell.angle_alpha   90.00
_cell.angle_beta   90.00
_cell.angle_gamma   90.00
#
_symmetry.space_group_name_H-M   'P 1'
#
loop_
_entity.id
_entity.type
_entity.pdbx_description
1 polymer ?
#
loop_
_entity_poly.entity_id
_entity_poly.type
_entity_poly.pdbx_seq_one_letter_code
_entity_poly.pdbx_strand_id
1 'polypeptide(L)'
;MRRIYLDHAATTPTHSEVVKAMLPYFTDAFGNPSSIYSYGQEARGSVEEARTKVAELIGARSEEIIFTSGGTEADNFALEGVAYTNERKGNHIITTSIEHHAVMEVCKFLERRGFRITYLPVDEYGLVAPDDVKRAITDKTILISVMHANNQIGTIEPVEEIAKIAREAGVYFHTDAVQTLGHIPVNVDKLKVDLLSISAHKFYGPKGIGALYVRKGTRLVSLMHGGEQEKRHRAGTENVPAIVGLGKAVELAGQEMDKEAERLAYLRDKLIKGLGEKIDHIRLNGHPTRRLPNNVNVSVDFVEGESMLLNLDLEGICASTGSACSSASLEPSHVLLALGLSPEQAHGSLRFTLGRENTEADVERVLEVLPGIVAKLRAMSPLLKTQK
;
A
#
# COMPACT_ATOMS: atom_id res chain seq x y z
N MET A 1 24.16 -4.02 19.21
CA MET A 1 22.73 -4.39 19.45
C MET A 1 22.10 -4.85 18.15
N ARG A 2 21.16 -5.82 18.20
CA ARG A 2 20.32 -6.16 17.05
C ARG A 2 19.44 -4.95 16.73
N ARG A 3 19.35 -4.55 15.47
CA ARG A 3 18.38 -3.53 15.04
C ARG A 3 16.98 -4.12 15.00
N ILE A 4 16.02 -3.38 15.52
CA ILE A 4 14.59 -3.72 15.48
C ILE A 4 13.96 -2.91 14.35
N TYR A 5 13.54 -3.57 13.28
CA TYR A 5 12.93 -2.93 12.12
C TYR A 5 11.40 -2.98 12.22
N LEU A 6 10.76 -1.82 12.35
CA LEU A 6 9.31 -1.65 12.51
C LEU A 6 8.73 -0.69 11.45
N ASP A 7 9.27 -0.75 10.22
CA ASP A 7 8.80 0.09 9.11
C ASP A 7 8.50 -0.73 7.84
N HIS A 8 7.85 -1.88 8.01
CA HIS A 8 7.51 -2.80 6.91
C HIS A 8 6.49 -2.21 5.92
N ALA A 9 5.72 -1.20 6.29
CA ALA A 9 4.87 -0.48 5.33
C ALA A 9 5.66 0.40 4.36
N ALA A 10 6.89 0.81 4.70
CA ALA A 10 7.76 1.50 3.76
C ALA A 10 8.37 0.50 2.76
N THR A 11 8.97 -0.57 3.24
CA THR A 11 9.50 -1.69 2.44
C THR A 11 9.80 -2.88 3.34
N THR A 12 9.86 -4.08 2.75
CA THR A 12 10.32 -5.28 3.45
C THR A 12 11.66 -5.75 2.91
N PRO A 13 12.46 -6.50 3.69
CA PRO A 13 13.60 -7.23 3.15
C PRO A 13 13.11 -8.29 2.16
N THR A 14 13.82 -8.50 1.06
CA THR A 14 13.49 -9.59 0.13
C THR A 14 13.75 -10.94 0.82
N HIS A 15 12.77 -11.84 0.80
CA HIS A 15 12.89 -13.17 1.42
C HIS A 15 14.03 -13.99 0.78
N SER A 16 14.77 -14.77 1.58
CA SER A 16 15.92 -15.54 1.09
C SER A 16 15.57 -16.52 -0.03
N GLU A 17 14.40 -17.20 0.06
CA GLU A 17 13.92 -18.09 -1.00
C GLU A 17 13.54 -17.33 -2.28
N VAL A 18 13.07 -16.09 -2.14
CA VAL A 18 12.82 -15.20 -3.30
C VAL A 18 14.14 -14.85 -3.98
N VAL A 19 15.15 -14.44 -3.20
CA VAL A 19 16.50 -14.15 -3.75
C VAL A 19 17.06 -15.37 -4.47
N LYS A 20 16.99 -16.57 -3.87
CA LYS A 20 17.46 -17.82 -4.48
C LYS A 20 16.73 -18.11 -5.80
N ALA A 21 15.41 -17.91 -5.85
CA ALA A 21 14.64 -18.11 -7.07
C ALA A 21 15.01 -17.14 -8.20
N MET A 22 15.42 -15.93 -7.87
CA MET A 22 15.83 -14.90 -8.83
C MET A 22 17.22 -15.14 -9.43
N LEU A 23 18.15 -15.67 -8.65
CA LEU A 23 19.60 -15.74 -9.01
C LEU A 23 19.88 -16.38 -10.39
N PRO A 24 19.26 -17.52 -10.79
CA PRO A 24 19.55 -18.13 -12.08
C PRO A 24 19.24 -17.24 -13.29
N TYR A 25 18.31 -16.32 -13.14
CA TYR A 25 17.86 -15.46 -14.25
C TYR A 25 18.78 -14.27 -14.52
N PHE A 26 19.83 -14.08 -13.72
CA PHE A 26 20.86 -13.07 -13.98
C PHE A 26 22.01 -13.62 -14.84
N THR A 27 22.26 -14.94 -14.83
CA THR A 27 23.46 -15.54 -15.44
C THR A 27 23.14 -16.76 -16.33
N ASP A 28 22.31 -17.68 -15.87
CA ASP A 28 22.11 -18.97 -16.52
C ASP A 28 20.88 -18.98 -17.44
N ALA A 29 19.72 -18.53 -16.91
CA ALA A 29 18.42 -18.46 -17.61
C ALA A 29 18.12 -17.01 -18.07
N PHE A 30 19.08 -16.32 -18.65
CA PHE A 30 19.03 -14.88 -18.98
C PHE A 30 18.26 -14.55 -20.28
N GLY A 31 17.57 -15.52 -20.87
CA GLY A 31 16.91 -15.36 -22.17
C GLY A 31 15.88 -14.23 -22.22
N ASN A 32 15.77 -13.59 -23.39
CA ASN A 32 14.67 -12.65 -23.64
C ASN A 32 13.40 -13.43 -23.92
N PRO A 33 12.30 -13.22 -23.14
CA PRO A 33 11.04 -13.96 -23.33
C PRO A 33 10.40 -13.81 -24.72
N SER A 34 10.77 -12.78 -25.48
CA SER A 34 10.29 -12.56 -26.85
C SER A 34 11.03 -13.41 -27.88
N SER A 35 12.14 -14.08 -27.54
CA SER A 35 12.94 -14.89 -28.47
C SER A 35 12.32 -16.25 -28.64
N ILE A 36 12.44 -16.81 -29.91
CA ILE A 36 11.82 -18.08 -30.27
C ILE A 36 12.64 -19.31 -29.92
N TYR A 37 13.94 -19.15 -29.64
CA TYR A 37 14.85 -20.23 -29.25
C TYR A 37 14.71 -20.61 -27.77
N SER A 38 15.36 -21.71 -27.36
CA SER A 38 15.20 -22.35 -26.06
C SER A 38 15.36 -21.40 -24.86
N TYR A 39 16.38 -20.53 -24.79
CA TYR A 39 16.56 -19.56 -23.74
C TYR A 39 15.37 -18.60 -23.60
N GLY A 40 14.79 -18.16 -24.72
CA GLY A 40 13.61 -17.28 -24.69
C GLY A 40 12.36 -18.02 -24.25
N GLN A 41 12.18 -19.28 -24.68
CA GLN A 41 11.04 -20.10 -24.27
C GLN A 41 11.08 -20.44 -22.78
N GLU A 42 12.26 -20.72 -22.22
CA GLU A 42 12.47 -20.95 -20.79
C GLU A 42 12.11 -19.70 -19.97
N ALA A 43 12.66 -18.54 -20.36
CA ALA A 43 12.35 -17.28 -19.71
C ALA A 43 10.84 -16.93 -19.79
N ARG A 44 10.20 -17.16 -20.94
CA ARG A 44 8.75 -16.98 -21.11
C ARG A 44 7.96 -17.92 -20.19
N GLY A 45 8.34 -19.19 -20.11
CA GLY A 45 7.73 -20.17 -19.23
C GLY A 45 7.72 -19.70 -17.79
N SER A 46 8.85 -19.15 -17.33
CA SER A 46 9.00 -18.62 -15.95
C SER A 46 8.16 -17.37 -15.71
N VAL A 47 8.05 -16.48 -16.70
CA VAL A 47 7.16 -15.30 -16.61
C VAL A 47 5.69 -15.73 -16.49
N GLU A 48 5.25 -16.69 -17.32
CA GLU A 48 3.85 -17.16 -17.28
C GLU A 48 3.55 -17.98 -16.01
N GLU A 49 4.51 -18.74 -15.48
CA GLU A 49 4.37 -19.39 -14.18
C GLU A 49 4.18 -18.36 -13.05
N ALA A 50 5.01 -17.33 -13.00
CA ALA A 50 4.87 -16.26 -12.02
C ALA A 50 3.52 -15.53 -12.15
N ARG A 51 3.06 -15.28 -13.38
CA ARG A 51 1.76 -14.69 -13.68
C ARG A 51 0.61 -15.55 -13.15
N THR A 52 0.69 -16.85 -13.35
CA THR A 52 -0.30 -17.81 -12.84
C THR A 52 -0.37 -17.79 -11.32
N LYS A 53 0.79 -17.77 -10.62
CA LYS A 53 0.83 -17.69 -9.15
C LYS A 53 0.19 -16.40 -8.61
N VAL A 54 0.45 -15.27 -9.27
CA VAL A 54 -0.20 -13.99 -8.89
C VAL A 54 -1.71 -14.09 -9.09
N ALA A 55 -2.16 -14.60 -10.22
CA ALA A 55 -3.58 -14.75 -10.52
C ALA A 55 -4.28 -15.67 -9.52
N GLU A 56 -3.71 -16.83 -9.23
CA GLU A 56 -4.27 -17.80 -8.27
C GLU A 56 -4.43 -17.21 -6.87
N LEU A 57 -3.43 -16.46 -6.36
CA LEU A 57 -3.52 -15.85 -5.03
C LEU A 57 -4.70 -14.89 -4.89
N ILE A 58 -4.99 -14.13 -5.94
CA ILE A 58 -6.08 -13.13 -5.91
C ILE A 58 -7.39 -13.63 -6.52
N GLY A 59 -7.48 -14.89 -6.95
CA GLY A 59 -8.67 -15.46 -7.57
C GLY A 59 -8.96 -14.90 -8.98
N ALA A 60 -7.93 -14.51 -9.72
CA ALA A 60 -7.99 -14.01 -11.09
C ALA A 60 -7.59 -15.06 -12.11
N ARG A 61 -7.67 -14.72 -13.41
CA ARG A 61 -7.08 -15.48 -14.50
C ARG A 61 -5.73 -14.89 -14.89
N SER A 62 -4.81 -15.72 -15.37
CA SER A 62 -3.47 -15.28 -15.76
C SER A 62 -3.49 -14.18 -16.83
N GLU A 63 -4.45 -14.20 -17.75
CA GLU A 63 -4.60 -13.18 -18.78
C GLU A 63 -5.02 -11.80 -18.24
N GLU A 64 -5.47 -11.71 -17.01
CA GLU A 64 -5.91 -10.47 -16.32
C GLU A 64 -4.78 -9.81 -15.53
N ILE A 65 -3.58 -10.40 -15.52
CA ILE A 65 -2.42 -9.85 -14.83
C ILE A 65 -1.47 -9.18 -15.82
N ILE A 66 -1.07 -7.94 -15.53
CA ILE A 66 -0.07 -7.17 -16.28
C ILE A 66 1.06 -6.82 -15.31
N PHE A 67 2.29 -7.21 -15.62
CA PHE A 67 3.45 -6.84 -14.80
C PHE A 67 3.83 -5.37 -15.00
N THR A 68 4.16 -4.70 -13.90
CA THR A 68 4.58 -3.30 -13.84
C THR A 68 5.87 -3.18 -13.03
N SER A 69 6.49 -2.00 -12.99
CA SER A 69 7.68 -1.77 -12.17
C SER A 69 7.38 -1.60 -10.67
N GLY A 70 6.12 -1.59 -10.26
CA GLY A 70 5.69 -1.43 -8.87
C GLY A 70 4.29 -0.85 -8.76
N GLY A 71 3.82 -0.61 -7.53
CA GLY A 71 2.50 -0.08 -7.25
C GLY A 71 2.24 1.27 -7.92
N THR A 72 3.21 2.18 -7.90
CA THR A 72 3.05 3.50 -8.53
C THR A 72 2.77 3.41 -10.02
N GLU A 73 3.48 2.54 -10.77
CA GLU A 73 3.16 2.33 -12.19
C GLU A 73 1.78 1.69 -12.36
N ALA A 74 1.42 0.73 -11.48
CA ALA A 74 0.12 0.07 -11.55
C ALA A 74 -1.04 1.07 -11.31
N ASP A 75 -0.94 1.95 -10.29
CA ASP A 75 -1.94 2.98 -10.01
C ASP A 75 -2.06 3.99 -11.13
N ASN A 76 -0.93 4.49 -11.65
CA ASN A 76 -0.93 5.40 -12.80
C ASN A 76 -1.58 4.74 -14.00
N PHE A 77 -1.22 3.49 -14.28
CA PHE A 77 -1.77 2.76 -15.42
C PHE A 77 -3.29 2.53 -15.26
N ALA A 78 -3.76 2.20 -14.07
CA ALA A 78 -5.18 2.04 -13.81
C ALA A 78 -5.94 3.36 -14.04
N LEU A 79 -5.50 4.47 -13.44
CA LEU A 79 -6.21 5.73 -13.48
C LEU A 79 -6.13 6.39 -14.85
N GLU A 80 -4.92 6.61 -15.38
CA GLU A 80 -4.74 7.26 -16.68
C GLU A 80 -5.25 6.39 -17.84
N GLY A 81 -4.97 5.07 -17.79
CA GLY A 81 -5.40 4.13 -18.81
C GLY A 81 -6.91 4.09 -18.97
N VAL A 82 -7.66 4.10 -17.86
CA VAL A 82 -9.13 4.17 -17.86
C VAL A 82 -9.60 5.56 -18.27
N ALA A 83 -9.00 6.64 -17.73
CA ALA A 83 -9.37 8.01 -18.02
C ALA A 83 -9.35 8.31 -19.53
N TYR A 84 -8.21 8.07 -20.18
CA TYR A 84 -8.05 8.35 -21.61
C TYR A 84 -8.90 7.45 -22.51
N THR A 85 -9.10 6.20 -22.13
CA THR A 85 -9.97 5.29 -22.90
C THR A 85 -11.45 5.70 -22.86
N ASN A 86 -11.88 6.30 -21.74
CA ASN A 86 -13.29 6.62 -21.49
C ASN A 86 -13.61 8.11 -21.62
N GLU A 87 -12.70 8.95 -22.08
CA GLU A 87 -12.84 10.40 -22.21
C GLU A 87 -14.13 10.82 -22.94
N ARG A 88 -14.55 10.05 -23.97
CA ARG A 88 -15.81 10.31 -24.69
C ARG A 88 -17.06 9.97 -23.88
N LYS A 89 -16.96 9.05 -22.90
CA LYS A 89 -18.08 8.67 -22.02
C LYS A 89 -18.26 9.66 -20.88
N GLY A 90 -17.14 10.15 -20.33
CA GLY A 90 -17.15 11.10 -19.22
C GLY A 90 -15.73 11.49 -18.80
N ASN A 91 -15.65 12.43 -17.89
CA ASN A 91 -14.38 12.98 -17.39
C ASN A 91 -14.37 13.13 -15.86
N HIS A 92 -15.18 12.37 -15.16
CA HIS A 92 -15.25 12.45 -13.70
C HIS A 92 -14.68 11.19 -13.05
N ILE A 93 -13.80 11.39 -12.07
CA ILE A 93 -13.18 10.34 -11.25
C ILE A 93 -13.45 10.66 -9.78
N ILE A 94 -13.78 9.63 -9.01
CA ILE A 94 -14.00 9.72 -7.56
C ILE A 94 -12.85 8.98 -6.87
N THR A 95 -12.25 9.60 -5.87
CA THR A 95 -11.22 9.00 -5.01
C THR A 95 -11.38 9.49 -3.57
N THR A 96 -10.48 9.08 -2.66
CA THR A 96 -10.54 9.52 -1.25
C THR A 96 -9.45 10.53 -0.92
N SER A 97 -9.63 11.27 0.18
CA SER A 97 -8.64 12.24 0.68
C SER A 97 -7.42 11.58 1.34
N ILE A 98 -7.42 10.26 1.52
CA ILE A 98 -6.38 9.51 2.23
C ILE A 98 -5.56 8.57 1.33
N GLU A 99 -5.71 8.68 0.01
CA GLU A 99 -4.98 7.83 -0.95
C GLU A 99 -3.46 8.02 -0.86
N HIS A 100 -2.74 7.00 -1.32
CA HIS A 100 -1.30 7.12 -1.53
C HIS A 100 -0.97 8.17 -2.60
N HIS A 101 0.20 8.81 -2.50
CA HIS A 101 0.64 9.82 -3.48
C HIS A 101 0.63 9.30 -4.92
N ALA A 102 0.81 8.01 -5.17
CA ALA A 102 0.70 7.40 -6.50
C ALA A 102 -0.69 7.59 -7.15
N VAL A 103 -1.76 7.65 -6.33
CA VAL A 103 -3.12 7.96 -6.76
C VAL A 103 -3.38 9.47 -6.73
N MET A 104 -3.01 10.14 -5.64
CA MET A 104 -3.26 11.58 -5.46
C MET A 104 -2.60 12.42 -6.56
N GLU A 105 -1.33 12.19 -6.87
CA GLU A 105 -0.60 12.98 -7.85
C GLU A 105 -1.08 12.72 -9.29
N VAL A 106 -1.48 11.49 -9.60
CA VAL A 106 -2.11 11.19 -10.88
C VAL A 106 -3.49 11.84 -11.02
N CYS A 107 -4.26 11.90 -9.94
CA CYS A 107 -5.52 12.63 -9.93
C CYS A 107 -5.30 14.14 -10.19
N LYS A 108 -4.35 14.79 -9.51
CA LYS A 108 -3.96 16.17 -9.76
C LYS A 108 -3.45 16.41 -11.20
N PHE A 109 -2.73 15.42 -11.74
CA PHE A 109 -2.30 15.48 -13.14
C PHE A 109 -3.49 15.43 -14.10
N LEU A 110 -4.46 14.56 -13.87
CA LEU A 110 -5.67 14.44 -14.68
C LEU A 110 -6.56 15.69 -14.57
N GLU A 111 -6.63 16.36 -13.40
CA GLU A 111 -7.30 17.68 -13.26
C GLU A 111 -6.72 18.72 -14.24
N ARG A 112 -5.38 18.79 -14.33
CA ARG A 112 -4.71 19.68 -15.29
C ARG A 112 -4.99 19.32 -16.76
N ARG A 113 -5.49 18.09 -17.01
CA ARG A 113 -5.91 17.59 -18.33
C ARG A 113 -7.41 17.73 -18.60
N GLY A 114 -8.16 18.36 -17.69
CA GLY A 114 -9.58 18.64 -17.85
C GLY A 114 -10.53 17.57 -17.27
N PHE A 115 -10.00 16.61 -16.53
CA PHE A 115 -10.84 15.71 -15.73
C PHE A 115 -11.29 16.39 -14.44
N ARG A 116 -12.47 16.04 -13.97
CA ARG A 116 -12.98 16.46 -12.68
C ARG A 116 -12.73 15.36 -11.67
N ILE A 117 -12.08 15.69 -10.56
CA ILE A 117 -11.83 14.77 -9.47
C ILE A 117 -12.68 15.13 -8.26
N THR A 118 -13.34 14.15 -7.67
CA THR A 118 -14.00 14.30 -6.37
C THR A 118 -13.20 13.53 -5.33
N TYR A 119 -12.62 14.25 -4.37
CA TYR A 119 -11.94 13.69 -3.22
C TYR A 119 -12.94 13.54 -2.08
N LEU A 120 -13.32 12.30 -1.76
CA LEU A 120 -14.26 12.04 -0.68
C LEU A 120 -13.58 12.21 0.69
N PRO A 121 -14.28 12.80 1.66
CA PRO A 121 -13.82 12.83 3.04
C PRO A 121 -13.89 11.43 3.65
N VAL A 122 -13.21 11.28 4.78
CA VAL A 122 -13.26 10.10 5.63
C VAL A 122 -13.69 10.51 7.04
N ASP A 123 -14.09 9.54 7.85
CA ASP A 123 -14.39 9.75 9.25
C ASP A 123 -13.11 9.86 10.12
N GLU A 124 -13.27 10.00 11.44
CA GLU A 124 -12.16 10.08 12.41
C GLU A 124 -11.29 8.82 12.49
N TYR A 125 -11.75 7.71 11.90
CA TYR A 125 -11.04 6.44 11.79
C TYR A 125 -10.42 6.22 10.41
N GLY A 126 -10.67 7.13 9.48
CA GLY A 126 -10.17 7.06 8.12
C GLY A 126 -11.03 6.19 7.21
N LEU A 127 -12.29 5.91 7.55
CA LEU A 127 -13.23 5.17 6.69
C LEU A 127 -13.98 6.11 5.77
N VAL A 128 -14.02 5.77 4.48
CA VAL A 128 -14.91 6.42 3.52
C VAL A 128 -16.33 5.83 3.65
N ALA A 129 -17.34 6.70 3.68
CA ALA A 129 -18.73 6.24 3.71
C ALA A 129 -19.19 5.80 2.31
N PRO A 130 -19.69 4.56 2.13
CA PRO A 130 -20.21 4.09 0.84
C PRO A 130 -21.34 4.98 0.28
N ASP A 131 -22.15 5.58 1.14
CA ASP A 131 -23.20 6.53 0.72
C ASP A 131 -22.63 7.83 0.13
N ASP A 132 -21.45 8.28 0.56
CA ASP A 132 -20.78 9.44 -0.03
C ASP A 132 -20.30 9.11 -1.44
N VAL A 133 -19.77 7.90 -1.67
CA VAL A 133 -19.44 7.40 -3.01
C VAL A 133 -20.67 7.43 -3.89
N LYS A 134 -21.79 6.89 -3.41
CA LYS A 134 -23.05 6.84 -4.15
C LYS A 134 -23.56 8.23 -4.52
N ARG A 135 -23.50 9.20 -3.60
CA ARG A 135 -23.91 10.59 -3.84
C ARG A 135 -22.99 11.34 -4.82
N ALA A 136 -21.72 10.99 -4.86
CA ALA A 136 -20.74 11.63 -5.74
C ALA A 136 -20.84 11.17 -7.21
N ILE A 137 -21.43 10.01 -7.48
CA ILE A 137 -21.57 9.47 -8.84
C ILE A 137 -22.47 10.39 -9.69
N THR A 138 -22.01 10.65 -10.92
CA THR A 138 -22.74 11.41 -11.93
C THR A 138 -22.76 10.65 -13.25
N ASP A 139 -23.51 11.15 -14.24
CA ASP A 139 -23.52 10.61 -15.62
C ASP A 139 -22.14 10.70 -16.33
N LYS A 140 -21.23 11.50 -15.79
CA LYS A 140 -19.84 11.67 -16.28
C LYS A 140 -18.81 10.86 -15.52
N THR A 141 -19.21 10.12 -14.48
CA THR A 141 -18.27 9.31 -13.69
C THR A 141 -17.84 8.07 -14.48
N ILE A 142 -16.54 7.90 -14.62
CA ILE A 142 -15.91 6.79 -15.38
C ILE A 142 -15.12 5.84 -14.51
N LEU A 143 -14.64 6.32 -13.35
CA LEU A 143 -13.78 5.55 -12.44
C LEU A 143 -14.03 5.99 -11.00
N ILE A 144 -14.05 5.01 -10.11
CA ILE A 144 -13.92 5.18 -8.66
C ILE A 144 -12.62 4.48 -8.25
N SER A 145 -11.76 5.15 -7.50
CA SER A 145 -10.49 4.60 -6.99
C SER A 145 -10.45 4.80 -5.48
N VAL A 146 -10.46 3.70 -4.73
CA VAL A 146 -10.38 3.69 -3.26
C VAL A 146 -9.39 2.62 -2.84
N MET A 147 -8.38 2.99 -2.07
CA MET A 147 -7.38 2.04 -1.57
C MET A 147 -8.04 0.96 -0.70
N HIS A 148 -7.50 -0.27 -0.72
CA HIS A 148 -8.03 -1.38 0.07
C HIS A 148 -7.72 -1.22 1.56
N ALA A 149 -6.51 -0.75 1.89
CA ALA A 149 -6.17 -0.33 3.25
C ALA A 149 -5.13 0.78 3.24
N ASN A 150 -5.24 1.70 4.19
CA ASN A 150 -4.35 2.84 4.27
C ASN A 150 -2.98 2.46 4.84
N ASN A 151 -1.92 2.86 4.17
CA ASN A 151 -0.53 2.56 4.50
C ASN A 151 0.00 3.28 5.75
N GLN A 152 -0.64 4.35 6.19
CA GLN A 152 -0.24 5.11 7.39
C GLN A 152 -0.96 4.61 8.63
N ILE A 153 -2.28 4.59 8.61
CA ILE A 153 -3.14 4.31 9.77
C ILE A 153 -3.64 2.88 9.83
N GLY A 154 -3.46 2.11 8.77
CA GLY A 154 -3.83 0.69 8.70
C GLY A 154 -5.32 0.41 8.50
N THR A 155 -6.19 1.41 8.48
CA THR A 155 -7.64 1.24 8.28
C THR A 155 -7.93 0.50 6.98
N ILE A 156 -8.81 -0.50 7.03
CA ILE A 156 -9.28 -1.29 5.87
C ILE A 156 -10.59 -0.69 5.39
N GLU A 157 -10.65 -0.26 4.14
CA GLU A 157 -11.80 0.39 3.53
C GLU A 157 -12.95 -0.59 3.17
N PRO A 158 -14.19 -0.11 3.08
CA PRO A 158 -15.36 -0.92 2.71
C PRO A 158 -15.44 -1.20 1.21
N VAL A 159 -14.36 -1.76 0.64
CA VAL A 159 -14.17 -1.94 -0.81
C VAL A 159 -15.28 -2.77 -1.46
N GLU A 160 -15.75 -3.84 -0.80
CA GLU A 160 -16.82 -4.69 -1.34
C GLU A 160 -18.15 -3.92 -1.52
N GLU A 161 -18.48 -3.06 -0.57
CA GLU A 161 -19.70 -2.24 -0.60
C GLU A 161 -19.60 -1.18 -1.70
N ILE A 162 -18.45 -0.51 -1.79
CA ILE A 162 -18.16 0.51 -2.81
C ILE A 162 -18.17 -0.10 -4.21
N ALA A 163 -17.55 -1.27 -4.38
CA ALA A 163 -17.54 -1.99 -5.66
C ALA A 163 -18.93 -2.37 -6.15
N LYS A 164 -19.83 -2.73 -5.21
CA LYS A 164 -21.25 -2.98 -5.54
C LYS A 164 -21.92 -1.72 -6.08
N ILE A 165 -21.72 -0.59 -5.42
CA ILE A 165 -22.26 0.72 -5.85
C ILE A 165 -21.70 1.09 -7.23
N ALA A 166 -20.40 0.96 -7.45
CA ALA A 166 -19.76 1.23 -8.74
C ALA A 166 -20.35 0.38 -9.87
N ARG A 167 -20.51 -0.94 -9.62
CA ARG A 167 -21.09 -1.88 -10.58
C ARG A 167 -22.54 -1.56 -10.92
N GLU A 168 -23.38 -1.22 -9.93
CA GLU A 168 -24.78 -0.81 -10.13
C GLU A 168 -24.87 0.46 -10.98
N ALA A 169 -23.90 1.37 -10.86
CA ALA A 169 -23.80 2.60 -11.64
C ALA A 169 -23.11 2.41 -13.01
N GLY A 170 -22.57 1.23 -13.33
CA GLY A 170 -21.81 0.97 -14.56
C GLY A 170 -20.50 1.77 -14.66
N VAL A 171 -19.86 2.04 -13.52
CA VAL A 171 -18.60 2.78 -13.35
C VAL A 171 -17.50 1.77 -13.01
N TYR A 172 -16.30 1.92 -13.58
CA TYR A 172 -15.16 1.09 -13.22
C TYR A 172 -14.69 1.36 -11.80
N PHE A 173 -14.22 0.30 -11.14
CA PHE A 173 -13.71 0.37 -9.78
C PHE A 173 -12.27 -0.15 -9.69
N HIS A 174 -11.36 0.75 -9.24
CA HIS A 174 -9.96 0.45 -8.94
C HIS A 174 -9.74 0.43 -7.42
N THR A 175 -8.86 -0.46 -6.96
CA THR A 175 -8.36 -0.46 -5.59
C THR A 175 -6.84 -0.62 -5.55
N ASP A 176 -6.17 0.25 -4.80
CA ASP A 176 -4.76 0.05 -4.42
C ASP A 176 -4.69 -0.98 -3.29
N ALA A 177 -4.25 -2.20 -3.62
CA ALA A 177 -4.08 -3.32 -2.68
C ALA A 177 -2.61 -3.53 -2.26
N VAL A 178 -1.75 -2.55 -2.49
CA VAL A 178 -0.30 -2.62 -2.21
C VAL A 178 -0.01 -2.96 -0.74
N GLN A 179 -0.84 -2.50 0.20
CA GLN A 179 -0.66 -2.77 1.63
C GLN A 179 -1.43 -4.00 2.13
N THR A 180 -2.28 -4.60 1.31
CA THR A 180 -3.15 -5.70 1.75
C THR A 180 -2.72 -7.05 1.23
N LEU A 181 -2.20 -7.13 0.00
CA LEU A 181 -1.73 -8.40 -0.55
C LEU A 181 -0.58 -8.95 0.29
N GLY A 182 -0.69 -10.22 0.68
CA GLY A 182 0.28 -10.88 1.55
C GLY A 182 0.10 -10.60 3.05
N HIS A 183 -0.86 -9.74 3.43
CA HIS A 183 -1.18 -9.42 4.83
C HIS A 183 -2.59 -9.83 5.23
N ILE A 184 -3.55 -9.71 4.31
CA ILE A 184 -4.93 -10.17 4.47
C ILE A 184 -5.40 -10.82 3.16
N PRO A 185 -6.45 -11.67 3.19
CA PRO A 185 -6.99 -12.27 1.98
C PRO A 185 -7.49 -11.22 0.98
N VAL A 186 -7.01 -11.31 -0.26
CA VAL A 186 -7.44 -10.47 -1.38
C VAL A 186 -7.99 -11.38 -2.47
N ASN A 187 -9.27 -11.23 -2.82
CA ASN A 187 -9.90 -11.99 -3.88
C ASN A 187 -10.74 -11.06 -4.76
N VAL A 188 -10.36 -10.92 -6.02
CA VAL A 188 -10.96 -9.94 -6.94
C VAL A 188 -12.43 -10.18 -7.23
N ASP A 189 -12.90 -11.43 -7.14
CA ASP A 189 -14.31 -11.74 -7.35
C ASP A 189 -15.17 -11.45 -6.12
N LYS A 190 -14.63 -11.62 -4.91
CA LYS A 190 -15.30 -11.18 -3.67
C LYS A 190 -15.31 -9.66 -3.59
N LEU A 191 -14.18 -9.02 -3.83
CA LEU A 191 -14.04 -7.56 -3.84
C LEU A 191 -14.79 -6.90 -5.01
N LYS A 192 -15.10 -7.65 -6.09
CA LYS A 192 -15.80 -7.17 -7.29
C LYS A 192 -15.14 -5.99 -7.99
N VAL A 193 -13.82 -5.87 -7.87
CA VAL A 193 -13.02 -4.81 -8.46
C VAL A 193 -12.78 -5.06 -9.96
N ASP A 194 -12.62 -3.99 -10.73
CA ASP A 194 -12.24 -4.06 -12.15
C ASP A 194 -10.72 -3.95 -12.32
N LEU A 195 -10.05 -3.21 -11.43
CA LEU A 195 -8.60 -3.05 -11.41
C LEU A 195 -8.07 -3.14 -9.98
N LEU A 196 -6.86 -3.70 -9.82
CA LEU A 196 -6.21 -3.84 -8.52
C LEU A 196 -4.70 -3.72 -8.66
N SER A 197 -4.09 -2.82 -7.89
CA SER A 197 -2.64 -2.57 -7.90
C SER A 197 -1.90 -3.39 -6.85
N ILE A 198 -0.72 -3.92 -7.24
CA ILE A 198 0.14 -4.79 -6.43
C ILE A 198 1.59 -4.27 -6.47
N SER A 199 2.32 -4.37 -5.34
CA SER A 199 3.75 -4.10 -5.27
C SER A 199 4.49 -5.16 -4.46
N ALA A 200 5.45 -5.84 -5.08
CA ALA A 200 6.11 -7.02 -4.49
C ALA A 200 6.85 -6.72 -3.18
N HIS A 201 7.50 -5.55 -3.08
CA HIS A 201 8.36 -5.23 -1.93
C HIS A 201 7.60 -4.94 -0.64
N LYS A 202 6.28 -5.00 -0.62
CA LYS A 202 5.47 -4.87 0.59
C LYS A 202 5.22 -6.22 1.28
N PHE A 203 5.44 -7.34 0.59
CA PHE A 203 5.27 -8.68 1.11
C PHE A 203 6.48 -9.58 0.77
N TYR A 204 7.69 -9.07 1.04
CA TYR A 204 8.97 -9.78 0.96
C TYR A 204 9.40 -10.17 -0.46
N GLY A 205 8.81 -9.59 -1.48
CA GLY A 205 9.29 -9.64 -2.86
C GLY A 205 10.36 -8.59 -3.15
N PRO A 206 10.94 -8.59 -4.36
CA PRO A 206 11.95 -7.62 -4.75
C PRO A 206 11.31 -6.24 -5.02
N LYS A 207 12.11 -5.18 -4.84
CA LYS A 207 11.78 -3.83 -5.31
C LYS A 207 11.84 -3.80 -6.84
N GLY A 208 11.11 -2.86 -7.45
CA GLY A 208 11.16 -2.65 -8.91
C GLY A 208 10.28 -3.62 -9.70
N ILE A 209 9.30 -4.27 -9.05
CA ILE A 209 8.28 -5.09 -9.69
C ILE A 209 6.95 -4.97 -8.94
N GLY A 210 5.86 -4.95 -9.70
CA GLY A 210 4.48 -5.02 -9.25
C GLY A 210 3.61 -5.64 -10.32
N ALA A 211 2.31 -5.55 -10.13
CA ALA A 211 1.34 -5.99 -11.13
C ALA A 211 0.07 -5.14 -11.05
N LEU A 212 -0.60 -5.02 -12.18
CA LEU A 212 -1.96 -4.52 -12.30
C LEU A 212 -2.86 -5.69 -12.71
N TYR A 213 -3.86 -5.99 -11.87
CA TYR A 213 -4.99 -6.82 -12.28
C TYR A 213 -5.96 -5.97 -13.10
N VAL A 214 -6.39 -6.49 -14.22
CA VAL A 214 -7.37 -5.87 -15.12
C VAL A 214 -8.44 -6.89 -15.45
N ARG A 215 -9.64 -6.73 -14.90
CA ARG A 215 -10.76 -7.64 -15.16
C ARG A 215 -11.08 -7.69 -16.64
N LYS A 216 -11.32 -8.87 -17.18
CA LYS A 216 -11.72 -9.05 -18.58
C LYS A 216 -12.93 -8.17 -18.94
N GLY A 217 -12.76 -7.35 -19.97
CA GLY A 217 -13.77 -6.38 -20.43
C GLY A 217 -13.53 -4.95 -19.95
N THR A 218 -12.66 -4.73 -18.97
CA THR A 218 -12.21 -3.39 -18.58
C THR A 218 -11.33 -2.82 -19.68
N ARG A 219 -11.65 -1.62 -20.15
CA ARG A 219 -10.92 -0.96 -21.23
C ARG A 219 -9.94 0.05 -20.65
N LEU A 220 -8.68 -0.08 -21.00
CA LEU A 220 -7.64 0.87 -20.68
C LEU A 220 -6.65 0.98 -21.84
N VAL A 221 -6.09 2.18 -22.04
CA VAL A 221 -5.02 2.41 -23.02
C VAL A 221 -3.65 2.22 -22.35
N SER A 222 -2.70 1.67 -23.11
CA SER A 222 -1.31 1.57 -22.63
C SER A 222 -0.71 2.96 -22.39
N LEU A 223 0.04 3.11 -21.31
CA LEU A 223 0.82 4.32 -21.04
C LEU A 223 2.25 4.23 -21.56
N MET A 224 2.80 3.03 -21.65
CA MET A 224 4.15 2.78 -22.13
C MET A 224 4.10 2.17 -23.52
N HIS A 225 4.48 2.94 -24.52
CA HIS A 225 4.43 2.55 -25.93
C HIS A 225 5.74 1.93 -26.39
N GLY A 226 5.68 0.86 -27.21
CA GLY A 226 6.85 0.16 -27.74
C GLY A 226 6.51 -1.21 -28.32
N GLY A 227 7.25 -2.24 -27.91
CA GLY A 227 7.01 -3.63 -28.35
C GLY A 227 5.71 -4.24 -27.79
N GLU A 228 5.46 -5.49 -28.14
CA GLU A 228 4.19 -6.18 -27.86
C GLU A 228 4.18 -6.93 -26.51
N GLN A 229 5.15 -6.63 -25.63
CA GLN A 229 5.22 -7.24 -24.31
C GLN A 229 3.92 -7.00 -23.52
N GLU A 230 3.69 -7.83 -22.52
CA GLU A 230 2.45 -7.79 -21.71
C GLU A 230 1.19 -7.67 -22.59
N LYS A 231 1.15 -8.40 -23.71
CA LYS A 231 0.01 -8.41 -24.66
C LYS A 231 -0.34 -7.00 -25.19
N ARG A 232 0.65 -6.16 -25.45
CA ARG A 232 0.56 -4.75 -25.87
C ARG A 232 0.04 -3.78 -24.80
N HIS A 233 -0.08 -4.24 -23.55
CA HIS A 233 -0.50 -3.35 -22.47
C HIS A 233 0.67 -2.59 -21.85
N ARG A 234 1.87 -3.19 -21.82
CA ARG A 234 3.06 -2.55 -21.23
C ARG A 234 4.30 -2.97 -22.01
N ALA A 235 4.86 -2.05 -22.78
CA ALA A 235 6.04 -2.29 -23.59
C ALA A 235 7.32 -2.36 -22.76
N GLY A 236 8.38 -2.91 -23.35
CA GLY A 236 9.70 -3.07 -22.74
C GLY A 236 9.99 -4.52 -22.34
N THR A 237 11.22 -4.94 -22.50
CA THR A 237 11.67 -6.29 -22.13
C THR A 237 11.30 -6.60 -20.69
N GLU A 238 10.71 -7.75 -20.48
CA GLU A 238 10.26 -8.21 -19.16
C GLU A 238 11.46 -8.39 -18.21
N ASN A 239 11.33 -7.88 -17.00
CA ASN A 239 12.31 -8.07 -15.93
C ASN A 239 12.13 -9.48 -15.32
N VAL A 240 12.60 -10.50 -16.04
CA VAL A 240 12.40 -11.91 -15.69
C VAL A 240 12.81 -12.22 -14.26
N PRO A 241 14.02 -11.82 -13.77
CA PRO A 241 14.41 -12.08 -12.39
C PRO A 241 13.42 -11.53 -11.38
N ALA A 242 12.96 -10.28 -11.56
CA ALA A 242 12.04 -9.65 -10.62
C ALA A 242 10.63 -10.22 -10.70
N ILE A 243 10.16 -10.61 -11.90
CA ILE A 243 8.87 -11.28 -12.11
C ILE A 243 8.85 -12.64 -11.40
N VAL A 244 9.90 -13.43 -11.54
CA VAL A 244 10.06 -14.71 -10.83
C VAL A 244 10.11 -14.48 -9.32
N GLY A 245 10.81 -13.42 -8.89
CA GLY A 245 10.83 -12.99 -7.48
C GLY A 245 9.45 -12.65 -6.94
N LEU A 246 8.63 -11.92 -7.70
CA LEU A 246 7.23 -11.65 -7.34
C LEU A 246 6.42 -12.94 -7.24
N GLY A 247 6.53 -13.84 -8.24
CA GLY A 247 5.84 -15.14 -8.23
C GLY A 247 6.20 -15.98 -7.00
N LYS A 248 7.47 -16.00 -6.59
CA LYS A 248 7.90 -16.71 -5.39
C LYS A 248 7.43 -16.03 -4.09
N ALA A 249 7.41 -14.71 -4.04
CA ALA A 249 6.88 -13.98 -2.88
C ALA A 249 5.37 -14.23 -2.70
N VAL A 250 4.62 -14.27 -3.78
CA VAL A 250 3.19 -14.61 -3.81
C VAL A 250 2.94 -16.04 -3.31
N GLU A 251 3.73 -17.01 -3.76
CA GLU A 251 3.65 -18.41 -3.31
C GLU A 251 3.85 -18.51 -1.79
N LEU A 252 4.89 -17.86 -1.25
CA LEU A 252 5.16 -17.84 0.18
C LEU A 252 4.05 -17.14 0.98
N ALA A 253 3.56 -16.00 0.45
CA ALA A 253 2.45 -15.29 1.07
C ALA A 253 1.19 -16.17 1.16
N GLY A 254 0.84 -16.88 0.09
CA GLY A 254 -0.32 -17.78 0.06
C GLY A 254 -0.24 -18.91 1.10
N GLN A 255 0.98 -19.38 1.42
CA GLN A 255 1.20 -20.45 2.38
C GLN A 255 1.16 -19.99 3.85
N GLU A 256 1.53 -18.75 4.14
CA GLU A 256 1.84 -18.29 5.49
C GLU A 256 0.96 -17.15 6.00
N MET A 257 0.23 -16.47 5.10
CA MET A 257 -0.49 -15.24 5.38
C MET A 257 -1.41 -15.32 6.60
N ASP A 258 -2.25 -16.35 6.71
CA ASP A 258 -3.26 -16.42 7.77
C ASP A 258 -2.59 -16.55 9.15
N LYS A 259 -1.58 -17.44 9.27
CA LYS A 259 -0.81 -17.64 10.50
C LYS A 259 -0.03 -16.37 10.87
N GLU A 260 0.56 -15.74 9.89
CA GLU A 260 1.34 -14.52 10.09
C GLU A 260 0.44 -13.34 10.46
N ALA A 261 -0.72 -13.21 9.85
CA ALA A 261 -1.71 -12.19 10.19
C ALA A 261 -2.19 -12.32 11.65
N GLU A 262 -2.47 -13.53 12.12
CA GLU A 262 -2.85 -13.79 13.51
C GLU A 262 -1.72 -13.39 14.47
N ARG A 263 -0.49 -13.83 14.19
CA ARG A 263 0.69 -13.51 15.01
C ARG A 263 0.96 -12.01 15.08
N LEU A 264 0.93 -11.33 13.93
CA LEU A 264 1.16 -9.89 13.86
C LEU A 264 0.05 -9.09 14.53
N ALA A 265 -1.21 -9.52 14.41
CA ALA A 265 -2.32 -8.89 15.12
C ALA A 265 -2.13 -8.95 16.64
N TYR A 266 -1.70 -10.10 17.18
CA TYR A 266 -1.37 -10.23 18.60
C TYR A 266 -0.26 -9.22 19.03
N LEU A 267 0.84 -9.15 18.29
CA LEU A 267 1.95 -8.23 18.58
C LEU A 267 1.51 -6.76 18.46
N ARG A 268 0.74 -6.44 17.42
CA ARG A 268 0.13 -5.12 17.21
C ARG A 268 -0.72 -4.69 18.39
N ASP A 269 -1.63 -5.55 18.82
CA ASP A 269 -2.57 -5.24 19.90
C ASP A 269 -1.85 -5.11 21.25
N LYS A 270 -0.81 -5.93 21.49
CA LYS A 270 0.08 -5.77 22.64
C LYS A 270 0.78 -4.39 22.62
N LEU A 271 1.28 -3.98 21.46
CA LEU A 271 1.94 -2.67 21.31
C LEU A 271 0.94 -1.52 21.54
N ILE A 272 -0.23 -1.56 20.91
CA ILE A 272 -1.28 -0.54 21.08
C ILE A 272 -1.67 -0.39 22.55
N LYS A 273 -1.97 -1.50 23.21
CA LYS A 273 -2.36 -1.52 24.61
C LYS A 273 -1.26 -0.94 25.52
N GLY A 274 -0.03 -1.44 25.34
CA GLY A 274 1.10 -1.00 26.18
C GLY A 274 1.48 0.46 25.99
N LEU A 275 1.34 1.01 24.77
CA LEU A 275 1.55 2.44 24.54
C LEU A 275 0.49 3.29 25.24
N GLY A 276 -0.79 2.90 25.16
CA GLY A 276 -1.89 3.59 25.83
C GLY A 276 -1.82 3.55 27.36
N GLU A 277 -1.23 2.48 27.94
CA GLU A 277 -1.04 2.36 29.39
C GLU A 277 0.17 3.14 29.91
N LYS A 278 1.18 3.39 29.08
CA LYS A 278 2.48 3.96 29.52
C LYS A 278 2.71 5.41 29.11
N ILE A 279 1.93 5.92 28.16
CA ILE A 279 2.12 7.28 27.63
C ILE A 279 0.79 8.02 27.70
N ASP A 280 0.74 9.07 28.54
CA ASP A 280 -0.42 9.97 28.60
C ASP A 280 -0.52 10.79 27.31
N HIS A 281 -1.71 11.31 27.00
CA HIS A 281 -1.94 12.14 25.81
C HIS A 281 -1.42 11.47 24.52
N ILE A 282 -1.72 10.19 24.36
CA ILE A 282 -1.50 9.40 23.16
C ILE A 282 -2.85 9.05 22.53
N ARG A 283 -2.95 9.16 21.23
CA ARG A 283 -4.12 8.77 20.44
C ARG A 283 -3.72 7.67 19.44
N LEU A 284 -4.51 6.60 19.38
CA LEU A 284 -4.45 5.64 18.28
C LEU A 284 -5.13 6.25 17.04
N ASN A 285 -4.42 6.32 15.92
CA ASN A 285 -4.95 6.74 14.63
C ASN A 285 -5.45 5.54 13.82
N GLY A 286 -6.52 5.75 13.05
CA GLY A 286 -7.17 4.70 12.30
C GLY A 286 -8.15 3.85 13.11
N HIS A 287 -8.86 2.95 12.42
CA HIS A 287 -9.92 2.16 13.03
C HIS A 287 -9.38 1.17 14.06
N PRO A 288 -9.97 1.06 15.26
CA PRO A 288 -9.40 0.26 16.35
C PRO A 288 -9.37 -1.26 16.04
N THR A 289 -10.32 -1.78 15.27
CA THR A 289 -10.44 -3.21 14.96
C THR A 289 -10.36 -3.52 13.47
N ARG A 290 -10.95 -2.68 12.60
CA ARG A 290 -10.93 -2.85 11.13
C ARG A 290 -9.62 -2.29 10.57
N ARG A 291 -8.52 -2.95 10.90
CA ARG A 291 -7.17 -2.50 10.54
C ARG A 291 -6.25 -3.65 10.15
N LEU A 292 -5.21 -3.33 9.39
CA LEU A 292 -4.18 -4.28 9.01
C LEU A 292 -3.55 -4.95 10.26
N PRO A 293 -3.18 -6.24 10.16
CA PRO A 293 -2.66 -7.00 11.30
C PRO A 293 -1.31 -6.46 11.82
N ASN A 294 -0.59 -5.73 11.00
CA ASN A 294 0.79 -5.32 11.27
C ASN A 294 0.97 -3.81 11.54
N ASN A 295 -0.09 -3.01 11.48
CA ASN A 295 0.03 -1.54 11.51
C ASN A 295 -0.43 -0.93 12.85
N VAL A 296 0.44 -0.12 13.45
CA VAL A 296 0.15 0.76 14.58
C VAL A 296 0.53 2.18 14.18
N ASN A 297 -0.42 3.11 14.25
CA ASN A 297 -0.14 4.53 14.09
C ASN A 297 -0.69 5.27 15.31
N VAL A 298 0.15 6.07 15.95
CA VAL A 298 -0.22 6.85 17.13
C VAL A 298 0.22 8.29 16.96
N SER A 299 -0.53 9.22 17.55
CA SER A 299 -0.10 10.60 17.75
C SER A 299 0.13 10.84 19.24
N VAL A 300 1.24 11.47 19.58
CA VAL A 300 1.65 11.81 20.94
C VAL A 300 1.67 13.33 21.05
N ASP A 301 0.83 13.90 21.91
CA ASP A 301 0.74 15.34 22.06
C ASP A 301 2.01 15.94 22.69
N PHE A 302 2.34 17.17 22.27
CA PHE A 302 3.44 18.01 22.78
C PHE A 302 4.85 17.54 22.44
N VAL A 303 5.00 16.67 21.44
CA VAL A 303 6.30 16.21 20.93
C VAL A 303 6.27 16.13 19.40
N GLU A 304 7.42 16.23 18.78
CA GLU A 304 7.59 16.03 17.34
C GLU A 304 7.97 14.59 17.01
N GLY A 305 7.34 14.02 15.99
CA GLY A 305 7.57 12.66 15.51
C GLY A 305 9.02 12.41 15.08
N GLU A 306 9.63 13.34 14.34
CA GLU A 306 11.03 13.21 13.90
C GLU A 306 11.99 13.14 15.09
N SER A 307 11.77 13.96 16.14
CA SER A 307 12.55 13.92 17.36
C SER A 307 12.42 12.57 18.08
N MET A 308 11.21 11.98 18.09
CA MET A 308 10.98 10.63 18.63
C MET A 308 11.70 9.58 17.78
N LEU A 309 11.62 9.67 16.44
CA LEU A 309 12.27 8.72 15.53
C LEU A 309 13.81 8.73 15.70
N LEU A 310 14.43 9.89 15.77
CA LEU A 310 15.87 9.99 15.94
C LEU A 310 16.32 9.37 17.28
N ASN A 311 15.56 9.59 18.37
CA ASN A 311 15.87 8.95 19.64
C ASN A 311 15.62 7.44 19.62
N LEU A 312 14.58 6.94 18.92
CA LEU A 312 14.35 5.51 18.71
C LEU A 312 15.47 4.86 17.91
N ASP A 313 15.97 5.52 16.85
CA ASP A 313 17.08 5.01 16.03
C ASP A 313 18.37 4.88 16.84
N LEU A 314 18.66 5.84 17.75
CA LEU A 314 19.78 5.75 18.68
C LEU A 314 19.68 4.52 19.62
N GLU A 315 18.46 4.07 19.90
CA GLU A 315 18.17 2.85 20.67
C GLU A 315 18.09 1.59 19.78
N GLY A 316 18.39 1.73 18.47
CA GLY A 316 18.36 0.64 17.49
C GLY A 316 16.98 0.25 17.01
N ILE A 317 15.96 1.11 17.17
CA ILE A 317 14.56 0.88 16.75
C ILE A 317 14.24 1.76 15.56
N CYS A 318 13.99 1.13 14.39
CA CYS A 318 13.61 1.81 13.17
C CYS A 318 12.08 1.86 13.05
N ALA A 319 11.50 3.06 12.99
CA ALA A 319 10.08 3.32 12.80
C ALA A 319 9.90 4.45 11.78
N SER A 320 8.67 4.94 11.57
CA SER A 320 8.39 6.03 10.64
C SER A 320 7.45 7.07 11.28
N THR A 321 7.44 8.29 10.76
CA THR A 321 6.32 9.21 10.93
C THR A 321 5.28 8.93 9.85
N GLY A 322 4.04 9.40 10.01
CA GLY A 322 3.02 9.28 8.98
C GLY A 322 3.39 9.90 7.64
N SER A 323 4.37 10.81 7.60
CA SER A 323 4.84 11.53 6.40
C SER A 323 6.10 10.96 5.76
N ALA A 324 6.43 9.70 5.99
CA ALA A 324 7.70 9.09 5.51
C ALA A 324 7.95 9.21 3.99
N CYS A 325 6.91 9.33 3.16
CA CYS A 325 7.05 9.55 1.71
C CYS A 325 7.30 11.03 1.33
N SER A 326 7.16 11.95 2.28
CA SER A 326 7.39 13.39 2.12
C SER A 326 8.46 13.90 3.09
N SER A 327 9.42 13.06 3.47
CA SER A 327 10.51 13.40 4.42
C SER A 327 11.36 14.62 3.99
N ALA A 328 11.13 15.17 2.80
CA ALA A 328 11.68 16.44 2.33
C ALA A 328 10.71 17.63 2.52
N SER A 329 9.45 17.44 2.91
CA SER A 329 8.49 18.53 3.18
C SER A 329 8.15 18.55 4.67
N LEU A 330 8.19 19.74 5.26
CA LEU A 330 7.74 20.01 6.64
C LEU A 330 6.20 19.98 6.77
N GLU A 331 5.49 19.51 5.74
CA GLU A 331 4.03 19.48 5.73
C GLU A 331 3.48 18.31 6.54
N PRO A 332 2.45 18.53 7.36
CA PRO A 332 1.81 17.47 8.11
C PRO A 332 1.14 16.46 7.18
N SER A 333 1.04 15.21 7.62
CA SER A 333 0.41 14.13 6.83
C SER A 333 -1.02 14.49 6.42
N HIS A 334 -1.30 14.50 5.10
CA HIS A 334 -2.65 14.71 4.57
C HIS A 334 -3.65 13.68 5.09
N VAL A 335 -3.21 12.44 5.35
CA VAL A 335 -4.04 11.39 5.93
C VAL A 335 -4.48 11.78 7.33
N LEU A 336 -3.55 12.18 8.20
CA LEU A 336 -3.87 12.55 9.60
C LEU A 336 -4.71 13.82 9.68
N LEU A 337 -4.47 14.79 8.78
CA LEU A 337 -5.32 15.96 8.66
C LEU A 337 -6.75 15.60 8.23
N ALA A 338 -6.89 14.62 7.31
CA ALA A 338 -8.20 14.14 6.87
C ALA A 338 -9.00 13.46 8.01
N LEU A 339 -8.33 12.89 9.02
CA LEU A 339 -8.95 12.36 10.23
C LEU A 339 -9.36 13.44 11.23
N GLY A 340 -9.13 14.73 10.94
CA GLY A 340 -9.44 15.86 11.80
C GLY A 340 -8.38 16.17 12.87
N LEU A 341 -7.16 15.62 12.76
CA LEU A 341 -6.06 16.02 13.66
C LEU A 341 -5.59 17.44 13.31
N SER A 342 -5.18 18.19 14.34
CA SER A 342 -4.48 19.45 14.10
C SER A 342 -3.10 19.20 13.47
N PRO A 343 -2.50 20.21 12.80
CA PRO A 343 -1.14 20.09 12.29
C PRO A 343 -0.13 19.63 13.36
N GLU A 344 -0.25 20.15 14.58
CA GLU A 344 0.63 19.81 15.72
C GLU A 344 0.47 18.34 16.11
N GLN A 345 -0.76 17.83 16.16
CA GLN A 345 -1.05 16.43 16.47
C GLN A 345 -0.55 15.50 15.35
N ALA A 346 -0.69 15.91 14.10
CA ALA A 346 -0.20 15.17 12.94
C ALA A 346 1.33 15.09 12.93
N HIS A 347 2.03 16.17 13.31
CA HIS A 347 3.49 16.19 13.46
C HIS A 347 3.98 15.29 14.60
N GLY A 348 3.19 15.10 15.67
CA GLY A 348 3.52 14.21 16.79
C GLY A 348 3.27 12.73 16.50
N SER A 349 3.11 12.31 15.24
CA SER A 349 2.76 10.93 14.91
C SER A 349 3.96 10.00 14.79
N LEU A 350 3.73 8.74 15.16
CA LEU A 350 4.62 7.60 14.92
C LEU A 350 3.85 6.47 14.26
N ARG A 351 4.49 5.80 13.29
CA ARG A 351 3.98 4.57 12.69
C ARG A 351 4.97 3.44 12.95
N PHE A 352 4.45 2.36 13.52
CA PHE A 352 5.15 1.08 13.65
C PHE A 352 4.45 0.06 12.76
N THR A 353 5.17 -0.56 11.87
CA THR A 353 4.65 -1.65 11.04
C THR A 353 5.52 -2.90 11.20
N LEU A 354 4.91 -3.92 11.80
CA LEU A 354 5.56 -5.17 12.14
C LEU A 354 5.71 -6.09 10.93
N GLY A 355 6.65 -7.02 11.01
CA GLY A 355 6.89 -8.04 9.98
C GLY A 355 7.35 -9.37 10.56
N ARG A 356 7.75 -10.28 9.67
CA ARG A 356 8.08 -11.68 9.98
C ARG A 356 9.11 -11.86 11.10
N GLU A 357 10.12 -10.98 11.16
CA GLU A 357 11.23 -11.10 12.09
C GLU A 357 10.96 -10.45 13.46
N ASN A 358 9.83 -9.74 13.57
CA ASN A 358 9.48 -9.10 14.83
C ASN A 358 8.92 -10.10 15.83
N THR A 359 9.36 -9.92 17.06
CA THR A 359 9.03 -10.78 18.20
C THR A 359 8.35 -9.96 19.31
N GLU A 360 7.83 -10.67 20.30
CA GLU A 360 7.28 -10.05 21.51
C GLU A 360 8.33 -9.21 22.26
N ALA A 361 9.58 -9.68 22.30
CA ALA A 361 10.69 -8.94 22.90
C ALA A 361 10.97 -7.60 22.19
N ASP A 362 10.77 -7.52 20.86
CA ASP A 362 10.90 -6.26 20.11
C ASP A 362 9.80 -5.27 20.52
N VAL A 363 8.56 -5.74 20.72
CA VAL A 363 7.44 -4.93 21.23
C VAL A 363 7.73 -4.45 22.65
N GLU A 364 8.20 -5.34 23.53
CA GLU A 364 8.57 -4.99 24.92
C GLU A 364 9.68 -3.94 24.93
N ARG A 365 10.67 -4.03 24.06
CA ARG A 365 11.74 -3.02 23.95
C ARG A 365 11.19 -1.65 23.56
N VAL A 366 10.24 -1.57 22.60
CA VAL A 366 9.58 -0.29 22.29
C VAL A 366 8.86 0.28 23.50
N LEU A 367 8.10 -0.57 24.23
CA LEU A 367 7.35 -0.19 25.41
C LEU A 367 8.22 0.17 26.62
N GLU A 368 9.46 -0.27 26.65
CA GLU A 368 10.48 0.13 27.65
C GLU A 368 11.06 1.50 27.33
N VAL A 369 11.40 1.76 26.07
CA VAL A 369 12.21 2.90 25.64
C VAL A 369 11.38 4.15 25.36
N LEU A 370 10.28 4.00 24.59
CA LEU A 370 9.53 5.16 24.07
C LEU A 370 8.94 6.05 25.16
N PRO A 371 8.40 5.55 26.29
CA PRO A 371 7.90 6.42 27.36
C PRO A 371 8.96 7.38 27.93
N GLY A 372 10.20 6.90 28.09
CA GLY A 372 11.34 7.71 28.53
C GLY A 372 11.72 8.78 27.51
N ILE A 373 11.70 8.44 26.22
CA ILE A 373 11.93 9.39 25.12
C ILE A 373 10.87 10.49 25.14
N VAL A 374 9.60 10.13 25.22
CA VAL A 374 8.47 11.08 25.26
C VAL A 374 8.60 12.00 26.46
N ALA A 375 8.86 11.48 27.67
CA ALA A 375 9.02 12.28 28.87
C ALA A 375 10.16 13.30 28.74
N LYS A 376 11.31 12.87 28.19
CA LYS A 376 12.48 13.74 27.93
C LYS A 376 12.14 14.86 26.94
N LEU A 377 11.50 14.54 25.83
CA LEU A 377 11.14 15.49 24.78
C LEU A 377 10.08 16.50 25.28
N ARG A 378 9.06 16.03 26.02
CA ARG A 378 8.07 16.90 26.66
C ARG A 378 8.68 17.88 27.64
N ALA A 379 9.66 17.46 28.44
CA ALA A 379 10.35 18.34 29.39
C ALA A 379 11.08 19.52 28.69
N MET A 380 11.47 19.34 27.42
CA MET A 380 12.12 20.37 26.60
C MET A 380 11.11 21.17 25.77
N SER A 381 9.87 20.69 25.61
CA SER A 381 8.85 21.30 24.75
C SER A 381 8.27 22.59 25.40
N PRO A 382 8.23 23.70 24.65
CA PRO A 382 7.55 24.92 25.13
C PRO A 382 6.02 24.77 25.20
N LEU A 383 5.46 23.81 24.43
CA LEU A 383 4.01 23.60 24.27
C LEU A 383 3.34 23.12 25.58
N LEU A 384 4.05 22.39 26.44
CA LEU A 384 3.56 21.98 27.76
C LEU A 384 3.47 23.12 28.74
N LYS A 385 4.21 24.21 28.55
CA LYS A 385 4.23 25.37 29.50
C LYS A 385 3.06 26.32 29.31
N THR A 386 2.37 26.23 28.18
CA THR A 386 1.25 27.13 27.80
C THR A 386 -0.12 26.66 28.34
N GLN A 387 -0.21 25.46 28.93
CA GLN A 387 -1.46 24.90 29.47
C GLN A 387 -1.52 24.87 31.00
N LYS A 388 -0.56 25.48 31.67
CA LYS A 388 -0.60 25.80 33.12
C LYS A 388 -0.91 27.28 33.32
#